data_a0f6d86511bbca1687211133565c84c4
#
_entry.id   a0f6d86511bbca1687211133565c84c4
#
_cell.length_a   1.000
_cell.length_b   1.000
_cell.length_c   1.000
_cell.angle_alpha   90.00
_cell.angle_beta   90.00
_cell.angle_gamma   90.00
#
_symmetry.space_group_name_H-M   'P 1'
#
loop_
_entity.id
_entity.type
_entity.pdbx_description
1 polymer ?
#
loop_
_entity_poly.entity_id
_entity_poly.type
_entity_poly.pdbx_seq_one_letter_code
_entity_poly.pdbx_strand_id
1 'polypeptide(L)'
;MKSSRILIAGVNGNIGSFLLEKLHDKHDVFSVSRSACNINNKFSQINLTDWKETYQCIEKLPKVDALIFLVGLAHKKGIGKEIDEFRKVNSQTLVNLLSALKEQAKLPNKIIFASTISVYGEKRNQNIYLEDSEKKPFSPYAVTKLEAEEYLLENYKKQSWILRFAPVYAPNFELNINRRTKFGNRFYRVGRGDGKLSLCNLENIGLAIQRIIEDKVPAGIYNISDAKDYSYNDLLNYVNAKWTLPVPRFLVKGLYIIGKMMNNIFLKENAIKLVSDNIFPSDKIRKYIELPYTLDRKSTNKSLQKQKCIISEQDEQK
;
A
#
# COMPACT_ATOMS: atom_id res chain seq x y z
N MET A 1 21.36 -2.21 -18.38
CA MET A 1 21.26 -2.16 -16.89
C MET A 1 21.75 -3.49 -16.34
N LYS A 2 22.42 -3.51 -15.17
CA LYS A 2 22.84 -4.75 -14.51
C LYS A 2 21.60 -5.45 -13.97
N SER A 3 21.42 -6.74 -14.26
CA SER A 3 20.35 -7.55 -13.68
C SER A 3 20.59 -7.70 -12.18
N SER A 4 19.55 -7.46 -11.37
CA SER A 4 19.57 -7.63 -9.91
C SER A 4 18.73 -8.84 -9.52
N ARG A 5 19.11 -9.52 -8.43
CA ARG A 5 18.27 -10.54 -7.78
C ARG A 5 17.33 -9.86 -6.79
N ILE A 6 16.03 -10.07 -6.95
CA ILE A 6 15.01 -9.40 -6.17
C ILE A 6 14.11 -10.44 -5.51
N LEU A 7 13.85 -10.29 -4.21
CA LEU A 7 12.83 -11.07 -3.50
C LEU A 7 11.59 -10.20 -3.28
N ILE A 8 10.44 -10.67 -3.77
CA ILE A 8 9.14 -10.04 -3.52
C ILE A 8 8.38 -10.87 -2.49
N ALA A 9 8.13 -10.33 -1.32
CA ALA A 9 7.26 -10.92 -0.31
C ALA A 9 5.85 -10.32 -0.41
N GLY A 10 4.82 -11.16 -0.59
CA GLY A 10 3.43 -10.73 -0.80
C GLY A 10 3.08 -10.53 -2.27
N VAL A 11 3.59 -11.37 -3.15
CA VAL A 11 3.43 -11.27 -4.61
C VAL A 11 1.97 -11.40 -5.08
N ASN A 12 1.09 -12.08 -4.35
CA ASN A 12 -0.31 -12.29 -4.74
C ASN A 12 -1.22 -11.06 -4.57
N GLY A 13 -0.72 -9.99 -3.93
CA GLY A 13 -1.46 -8.72 -3.84
C GLY A 13 -1.41 -7.93 -5.15
N ASN A 14 -2.34 -6.96 -5.32
CA ASN A 14 -2.40 -6.12 -6.53
C ASN A 14 -1.07 -5.42 -6.88
N ILE A 15 -0.36 -4.91 -5.87
CA ILE A 15 0.95 -4.29 -6.08
C ILE A 15 2.00 -5.36 -6.39
N GLY A 16 1.96 -6.49 -5.69
CA GLY A 16 2.94 -7.57 -5.85
C GLY A 16 2.91 -8.21 -7.22
N SER A 17 1.72 -8.55 -7.72
CA SER A 17 1.54 -9.13 -9.04
C SER A 17 1.95 -8.17 -10.16
N PHE A 18 1.59 -6.89 -10.03
CA PHE A 18 2.02 -5.84 -10.95
C PHE A 18 3.55 -5.68 -10.98
N LEU A 19 4.20 -5.67 -9.80
CA LEU A 19 5.66 -5.54 -9.74
C LEU A 19 6.38 -6.76 -10.28
N LEU A 20 5.86 -7.97 -10.02
CA LEU A 20 6.42 -9.19 -10.59
C LEU A 20 6.43 -9.10 -12.11
N GLU A 21 5.29 -8.75 -12.72
CA GLU A 21 5.18 -8.58 -14.17
C GLU A 21 6.12 -7.50 -14.72
N LYS A 22 6.26 -6.40 -14.01
CA LYS A 22 7.10 -5.26 -14.44
C LYS A 22 8.60 -5.52 -14.32
N LEU A 23 9.02 -6.38 -13.39
CA LEU A 23 10.43 -6.56 -13.04
C LEU A 23 11.03 -7.85 -13.64
N HIS A 24 10.23 -8.88 -13.94
CA HIS A 24 10.74 -10.21 -14.31
C HIS A 24 11.52 -10.24 -15.63
N ASP A 25 11.23 -9.33 -16.57
CA ASP A 25 11.97 -9.28 -17.86
C ASP A 25 13.39 -8.71 -17.70
N LYS A 26 13.64 -7.92 -16.66
CA LYS A 26 14.88 -7.18 -16.46
C LYS A 26 15.73 -7.71 -15.31
N HIS A 27 15.10 -8.42 -14.37
CA HIS A 27 15.70 -8.84 -13.12
C HIS A 27 15.41 -10.31 -12.83
N ASP A 28 16.25 -10.91 -12.00
CA ASP A 28 16.04 -12.26 -11.49
C ASP A 28 15.14 -12.20 -10.25
N VAL A 29 13.83 -12.43 -10.44
CA VAL A 29 12.81 -12.22 -9.40
C VAL A 29 12.42 -13.54 -8.73
N PHE A 30 12.66 -13.63 -7.43
CA PHE A 30 12.15 -14.64 -6.51
C PHE A 30 10.92 -14.07 -5.80
N SER A 31 9.97 -14.94 -5.49
CA SER A 31 8.73 -14.49 -4.84
C SER A 31 8.26 -15.46 -3.77
N VAL A 32 7.71 -14.90 -2.69
CA VAL A 32 7.14 -15.65 -1.59
C VAL A 32 5.76 -15.12 -1.21
N SER A 33 4.84 -16.04 -0.92
CA SER A 33 3.48 -15.70 -0.47
C SER A 33 2.86 -16.88 0.28
N ARG A 34 1.84 -16.60 1.09
CA ARG A 34 1.09 -17.61 1.83
C ARG A 34 0.23 -18.50 0.92
N SER A 35 -0.35 -17.93 -0.11
CA SER A 35 -1.19 -18.66 -1.08
C SER A 35 -0.39 -19.03 -2.31
N ALA A 36 -0.73 -20.14 -2.97
CA ALA A 36 -0.10 -20.54 -4.21
C ALA A 36 -0.20 -19.44 -5.29
N CYS A 37 0.81 -19.37 -6.13
CA CYS A 37 0.90 -18.44 -7.25
C CYS A 37 1.56 -19.14 -8.43
N ASN A 38 0.90 -19.18 -9.56
CA ASN A 38 1.38 -19.87 -10.78
C ASN A 38 2.12 -18.93 -11.74
N ILE A 39 2.71 -17.83 -11.25
CA ILE A 39 3.21 -16.75 -12.12
C ILE A 39 4.66 -16.98 -12.56
N ASN A 40 5.50 -17.65 -11.77
CA ASN A 40 6.87 -17.97 -12.17
C ASN A 40 7.43 -19.22 -11.46
N ASN A 41 8.48 -19.80 -12.05
CA ASN A 41 9.15 -20.99 -11.52
C ASN A 41 10.01 -20.73 -10.25
N LYS A 42 10.15 -19.48 -9.81
CA LYS A 42 10.94 -19.04 -8.65
C LYS A 42 10.03 -18.57 -7.50
N PHE A 43 8.86 -19.17 -7.42
CA PHE A 43 7.88 -18.94 -6.37
C PHE A 43 8.01 -20.00 -5.26
N SER A 44 7.92 -19.54 -4.01
CA SER A 44 7.81 -20.42 -2.84
C SER A 44 6.56 -20.07 -2.05
N GLN A 45 5.70 -21.06 -1.85
CA GLN A 45 4.57 -20.92 -0.93
C GLN A 45 5.07 -21.07 0.50
N ILE A 46 4.79 -20.06 1.34
CA ILE A 46 5.33 -20.00 2.70
C ILE A 46 4.45 -19.15 3.62
N ASN A 47 4.28 -19.61 4.84
CA ASN A 47 3.69 -18.82 5.91
C ASN A 47 4.77 -18.07 6.70
N LEU A 48 5.00 -16.79 6.37
CA LEU A 48 5.99 -15.94 7.05
C LEU A 48 5.70 -15.70 8.55
N THR A 49 4.53 -16.08 9.06
CA THR A 49 4.26 -16.05 10.51
C THR A 49 4.86 -17.24 11.25
N ASP A 50 5.27 -18.29 10.51
CA ASP A 50 5.99 -19.43 11.04
C ASP A 50 7.49 -19.25 10.84
N TRP A 51 8.23 -19.23 11.95
CA TRP A 51 9.67 -19.04 11.93
C TRP A 51 10.41 -20.19 11.22
N LYS A 52 10.02 -21.44 11.50
CA LYS A 52 10.70 -22.62 10.93
C LYS A 52 10.51 -22.67 9.41
N GLU A 53 9.29 -22.47 8.93
CA GLU A 53 9.02 -22.41 7.49
C GLU A 53 9.81 -21.27 6.83
N THR A 54 9.83 -20.09 7.48
CA THR A 54 10.57 -18.92 6.97
C THR A 54 12.06 -19.23 6.85
N TYR A 55 12.67 -19.77 7.88
CA TYR A 55 14.09 -20.11 7.91
C TYR A 55 14.46 -21.14 6.83
N GLN A 56 13.71 -22.22 6.72
CA GLN A 56 13.93 -23.28 5.71
C GLN A 56 13.73 -22.79 4.28
N CYS A 57 12.79 -21.87 4.05
CA CYS A 57 12.60 -21.27 2.74
C CYS A 57 13.81 -20.41 2.35
N ILE A 58 14.26 -19.55 3.26
CA ILE A 58 15.42 -18.66 3.00
C ILE A 58 16.69 -19.47 2.78
N GLU A 59 16.84 -20.62 3.43
CA GLU A 59 17.98 -21.53 3.19
C GLU A 59 18.11 -21.92 1.71
N LYS A 60 16.99 -22.16 1.03
CA LYS A 60 16.94 -22.58 -0.37
C LYS A 60 17.05 -21.43 -1.37
N LEU A 61 16.82 -20.19 -0.92
CA LEU A 61 16.91 -19.02 -1.80
C LEU A 61 18.37 -18.55 -1.92
N PRO A 62 18.78 -18.04 -3.09
CA PRO A 62 20.07 -17.39 -3.22
C PRO A 62 20.09 -16.06 -2.45
N LYS A 63 21.28 -15.51 -2.23
CA LYS A 63 21.43 -14.14 -1.75
C LYS A 63 20.84 -13.18 -2.80
N VAL A 64 19.97 -12.27 -2.36
CA VAL A 64 19.32 -11.28 -3.21
C VAL A 64 19.89 -9.87 -2.96
N ASP A 65 19.81 -9.00 -3.96
CA ASP A 65 20.29 -7.61 -3.89
C ASP A 65 19.24 -6.70 -3.23
N ALA A 66 17.95 -7.01 -3.44
CA ALA A 66 16.82 -6.23 -2.92
C ALA A 66 15.69 -7.14 -2.39
N LEU A 67 15.09 -6.73 -1.28
CA LEU A 67 13.82 -7.24 -0.76
C LEU A 67 12.73 -6.19 -1.00
N ILE A 68 11.64 -6.56 -1.65
CA ILE A 68 10.40 -5.77 -1.74
C ILE A 68 9.38 -6.43 -0.83
N PHE A 69 9.06 -5.78 0.29
CA PHE A 69 8.15 -6.32 1.29
C PHE A 69 6.78 -5.66 1.20
N LEU A 70 5.79 -6.41 0.69
CA LEU A 70 4.41 -5.96 0.44
C LEU A 70 3.39 -6.67 1.34
N VAL A 71 3.84 -7.58 2.22
CA VAL A 71 2.92 -8.33 3.10
C VAL A 71 2.18 -7.37 4.00
N GLY A 72 0.87 -7.54 4.06
CA GLY A 72 0.03 -6.73 4.93
C GLY A 72 -1.44 -7.12 4.89
N LEU A 73 -2.04 -7.13 6.08
CA LEU A 73 -3.46 -7.36 6.29
C LEU A 73 -4.15 -5.99 6.38
N ALA A 74 -4.77 -5.52 5.28
CA ALA A 74 -5.33 -4.16 5.20
C ALA A 74 -6.86 -4.10 5.35
N HIS A 75 -7.58 -5.20 5.17
CA HIS A 75 -9.01 -5.18 4.91
C HIS A 75 -9.89 -5.93 5.92
N LYS A 76 -9.33 -6.56 6.96
CA LYS A 76 -10.15 -7.09 8.05
C LYS A 76 -10.74 -5.93 8.87
N LYS A 77 -12.06 -5.95 9.06
CA LYS A 77 -12.75 -5.05 9.99
C LYS A 77 -12.42 -5.55 11.40
N GLY A 78 -11.48 -4.90 12.08
CA GLY A 78 -11.04 -5.28 13.40
C GLY A 78 -11.52 -4.34 14.48
N ILE A 79 -12.10 -4.88 15.54
CA ILE A 79 -12.46 -4.17 16.77
C ILE A 79 -11.72 -4.88 17.94
N GLY A 80 -10.74 -4.17 18.55
CA GLY A 80 -10.17 -4.51 19.84
C GLY A 80 -9.16 -5.68 19.87
N LYS A 81 -9.60 -6.91 20.03
CA LYS A 81 -8.73 -8.11 20.17
C LYS A 81 -7.90 -8.48 18.94
N GLU A 82 -8.10 -7.81 17.82
CA GLU A 82 -7.52 -8.14 16.52
C GLU A 82 -6.19 -7.47 16.23
N ILE A 83 -5.70 -6.55 17.07
CA ILE A 83 -4.40 -5.90 16.86
C ILE A 83 -3.26 -6.93 16.80
N ASP A 84 -3.33 -8.01 17.57
CA ASP A 84 -2.31 -9.04 17.59
C ASP A 84 -2.28 -9.85 16.30
N GLU A 85 -3.43 -10.09 15.66
CA GLU A 85 -3.48 -10.70 14.33
C GLU A 85 -2.84 -9.77 13.29
N PHE A 86 -3.15 -8.47 13.34
CA PHE A 86 -2.49 -7.48 12.48
C PHE A 86 -0.99 -7.40 12.74
N ARG A 87 -0.56 -7.41 13.99
CA ARG A 87 0.87 -7.40 14.37
C ARG A 87 1.58 -8.65 13.86
N LYS A 88 0.97 -9.83 14.03
CA LYS A 88 1.49 -11.09 13.54
C LYS A 88 1.74 -11.07 12.02
N VAL A 89 0.83 -10.44 11.23
CA VAL A 89 0.95 -10.39 9.78
C VAL A 89 1.73 -9.18 9.28
N ASN A 90 1.52 -7.99 9.84
CA ASN A 90 2.07 -6.75 9.28
C ASN A 90 3.48 -6.40 9.79
N SER A 91 3.83 -6.84 10.98
CA SER A 91 5.11 -6.53 11.62
C SER A 91 5.95 -7.81 11.83
N GLN A 92 5.42 -8.84 12.50
CA GLN A 92 6.20 -10.02 12.83
C GLN A 92 6.70 -10.79 11.60
N THR A 93 5.96 -10.83 10.50
CA THR A 93 6.41 -11.47 9.26
C THR A 93 7.65 -10.78 8.66
N LEU A 94 7.74 -9.45 8.78
CA LEU A 94 8.92 -8.68 8.37
C LEU A 94 10.12 -9.03 9.26
N VAL A 95 9.90 -9.05 10.58
CA VAL A 95 10.94 -9.43 11.56
C VAL A 95 11.45 -10.84 11.29
N ASN A 96 10.56 -11.80 11.13
CA ASN A 96 10.94 -13.20 10.83
C ASN A 96 11.77 -13.29 9.55
N LEU A 97 11.31 -12.64 8.47
CA LEU A 97 12.00 -12.70 7.18
C LEU A 97 13.40 -12.06 7.26
N LEU A 98 13.53 -10.89 7.86
CA LEU A 98 14.81 -10.21 8.00
C LEU A 98 15.77 -10.92 8.94
N SER A 99 15.26 -11.51 10.04
CA SER A 99 16.06 -12.32 10.95
C SER A 99 16.60 -13.58 10.26
N ALA A 100 15.76 -14.31 9.51
CA ALA A 100 16.19 -15.48 8.75
C ALA A 100 17.24 -15.12 7.69
N LEU A 101 17.06 -14.00 6.97
CA LEU A 101 18.04 -13.51 6.00
C LEU A 101 19.35 -13.12 6.68
N LYS A 102 19.31 -12.51 7.85
CA LYS A 102 20.50 -12.08 8.62
C LYS A 102 21.27 -13.28 9.16
N GLU A 103 20.60 -14.24 9.80
CA GLU A 103 21.23 -15.45 10.36
C GLU A 103 21.94 -16.30 9.29
N GLN A 104 21.41 -16.28 8.07
CA GLN A 104 21.99 -17.01 6.94
C GLN A 104 22.95 -16.18 6.08
N ALA A 105 23.39 -15.02 6.56
CA ALA A 105 24.29 -14.08 5.84
C ALA A 105 23.76 -13.68 4.43
N LYS A 106 22.43 -13.67 4.24
CA LYS A 106 21.75 -13.36 2.97
C LYS A 106 21.03 -12.00 2.98
N LEU A 107 21.26 -11.16 4.01
CA LEU A 107 20.61 -9.86 4.11
C LEU A 107 20.86 -9.04 2.85
N PRO A 108 19.80 -8.50 2.19
CA PRO A 108 19.94 -7.70 0.98
C PRO A 108 20.46 -6.29 1.28
N ASN A 109 21.08 -5.67 0.29
CA ASN A 109 21.55 -4.28 0.41
C ASN A 109 20.39 -3.26 0.41
N LYS A 110 19.23 -3.65 -0.13
CA LYS A 110 18.03 -2.81 -0.21
C LYS A 110 16.82 -3.52 0.38
N ILE A 111 16.16 -2.84 1.33
CA ILE A 111 14.90 -3.27 1.94
C ILE A 111 13.85 -2.22 1.57
N ILE A 112 12.94 -2.56 0.67
CA ILE A 112 11.87 -1.68 0.20
C ILE A 112 10.59 -2.11 0.89
N PHE A 113 10.08 -1.29 1.80
CA PHE A 113 8.91 -1.60 2.62
C PHE A 113 7.68 -0.80 2.19
N ALA A 114 6.61 -1.51 1.85
CA ALA A 114 5.32 -0.91 1.56
C ALA A 114 4.62 -0.52 2.86
N SER A 115 4.67 0.76 3.18
CA SER A 115 3.92 1.38 4.26
C SER A 115 2.68 2.12 3.73
N THR A 116 2.06 2.95 4.54
CA THR A 116 0.81 3.63 4.26
C THR A 116 0.80 5.03 4.87
N ILE A 117 0.12 5.95 4.21
CA ILE A 117 -0.15 7.29 4.78
C ILE A 117 -1.03 7.24 6.04
N SER A 118 -1.71 6.13 6.29
CA SER A 118 -2.55 5.98 7.49
C SER A 118 -1.75 6.00 8.79
N VAL A 119 -0.41 5.88 8.75
CA VAL A 119 0.47 6.03 9.92
C VAL A 119 0.43 7.44 10.53
N TYR A 120 0.07 8.44 9.75
CA TYR A 120 -0.09 9.81 10.28
C TYR A 120 -1.34 9.95 11.16
N GLY A 121 -2.38 9.15 10.89
CA GLY A 121 -3.71 9.37 11.45
C GLY A 121 -4.30 10.68 10.96
N GLU A 122 -5.56 10.70 10.59
CA GLU A 122 -6.22 11.91 10.11
C GLU A 122 -6.57 12.83 11.28
N LYS A 123 -6.11 14.08 11.24
CA LYS A 123 -6.41 15.13 12.23
C LYS A 123 -7.37 16.14 11.63
N ARG A 124 -8.30 16.63 12.43
CA ARG A 124 -9.32 17.60 11.99
C ARG A 124 -8.71 18.93 11.53
N ASN A 125 -7.57 19.30 12.09
CA ASN A 125 -6.94 20.62 11.88
C ASN A 125 -5.63 20.52 11.08
N GLN A 126 -5.36 19.41 10.42
CA GLN A 126 -4.19 19.23 9.57
C GLN A 126 -4.64 18.68 8.23
N ASN A 127 -4.28 19.36 7.16
CA ASN A 127 -4.67 19.01 5.80
C ASN A 127 -3.51 18.43 4.98
N ILE A 128 -2.27 18.76 5.35
CA ILE A 128 -1.05 18.36 4.64
C ILE A 128 -0.14 17.60 5.60
N TYR A 129 0.36 16.45 5.14
CA TYR A 129 1.23 15.56 5.92
C TYR A 129 2.52 15.27 5.15
N LEU A 130 3.62 15.78 5.67
CA LEU A 130 4.98 15.49 5.17
C LEU A 130 5.56 14.27 5.89
N GLU A 131 6.71 13.77 5.43
CA GLU A 131 7.33 12.56 5.97
C GLU A 131 7.75 12.69 7.44
N ASP A 132 8.04 13.90 7.91
CA ASP A 132 8.38 14.26 9.29
C ASP A 132 7.18 14.62 10.15
N SER A 133 5.98 14.73 9.57
CA SER A 133 4.75 14.99 10.31
C SER A 133 4.53 13.97 11.42
N GLU A 134 3.93 14.41 12.52
CA GLU A 134 3.61 13.57 13.67
C GLU A 134 2.75 12.36 13.25
N LYS A 135 3.13 11.18 13.73
CA LYS A 135 2.42 9.92 13.48
C LYS A 135 1.52 9.60 14.67
N LYS A 136 0.22 9.49 14.42
CA LYS A 136 -0.82 9.10 15.41
C LYS A 136 -1.81 8.13 14.78
N PRO A 137 -1.37 6.93 14.42
CA PRO A 137 -2.26 5.94 13.79
C PRO A 137 -3.41 5.55 14.70
N PHE A 138 -4.59 5.33 14.13
CA PHE A 138 -5.79 4.92 14.87
C PHE A 138 -6.14 3.45 14.66
N SER A 139 -6.04 2.96 13.41
CA SER A 139 -6.43 1.59 13.09
C SER A 139 -5.33 0.59 13.43
N PRO A 140 -5.68 -0.65 13.81
CA PRO A 140 -4.71 -1.73 14.02
C PRO A 140 -3.75 -1.91 12.84
N TYR A 141 -4.25 -1.76 11.62
CA TYR A 141 -3.43 -1.76 10.42
C TYR A 141 -2.35 -0.67 10.42
N ALA A 142 -2.75 0.57 10.70
CA ALA A 142 -1.83 1.70 10.68
C ALA A 142 -0.80 1.63 11.83
N VAL A 143 -1.24 1.20 13.02
CA VAL A 143 -0.37 1.00 14.19
C VAL A 143 0.70 -0.04 13.86
N THR A 144 0.32 -1.20 13.35
CA THR A 144 1.27 -2.29 13.07
C THR A 144 2.17 -2.01 11.86
N LYS A 145 1.74 -1.18 10.91
CA LYS A 145 2.62 -0.67 9.85
C LYS A 145 3.65 0.31 10.42
N LEU A 146 3.26 1.17 11.37
CA LEU A 146 4.21 2.06 12.05
C LEU A 146 5.23 1.28 12.90
N GLU A 147 4.81 0.27 13.65
CA GLU A 147 5.72 -0.64 14.38
C GLU A 147 6.77 -1.27 13.46
N ALA A 148 6.38 -1.67 12.24
CA ALA A 148 7.31 -2.20 11.24
C ALA A 148 8.26 -1.13 10.67
N GLU A 149 7.80 0.12 10.48
CA GLU A 149 8.68 1.24 10.11
C GLU A 149 9.74 1.50 11.18
N GLU A 150 9.32 1.55 12.45
CA GLU A 150 10.21 1.78 13.61
C GLU A 150 11.26 0.68 13.71
N TYR A 151 10.87 -0.59 13.59
CA TYR A 151 11.81 -1.72 13.55
C TYR A 151 12.86 -1.56 12.44
N LEU A 152 12.46 -1.15 11.24
CA LEU A 152 13.38 -0.91 10.13
C LEU A 152 14.33 0.26 10.39
N LEU A 153 13.83 1.33 10.98
CA LEU A 153 14.64 2.52 11.30
C LEU A 153 15.66 2.26 12.40
N GLU A 154 15.32 1.43 13.37
CA GLU A 154 16.21 1.04 14.45
C GLU A 154 17.31 0.09 13.97
N ASN A 155 16.96 -0.91 13.16
CA ASN A 155 17.87 -2.01 12.83
C ASN A 155 18.52 -1.89 11.45
N TYR A 156 17.88 -1.24 10.46
CA TYR A 156 18.27 -1.25 9.05
C TYR A 156 18.17 0.11 8.35
N LYS A 157 18.27 1.21 9.09
CA LYS A 157 18.04 2.58 8.60
C LYS A 157 18.77 2.92 7.30
N LYS A 158 20.04 2.53 7.17
CA LYS A 158 20.88 2.88 6.01
C LYS A 158 20.55 2.13 4.72
N GLN A 159 19.76 1.06 4.81
CA GLN A 159 19.41 0.19 3.68
C GLN A 159 17.89 0.01 3.53
N SER A 160 17.08 0.87 4.18
CA SER A 160 15.62 0.82 4.15
C SER A 160 15.02 1.99 3.39
N TRP A 161 14.12 1.67 2.48
CA TRP A 161 13.22 2.59 1.78
C TRP A 161 11.80 2.32 2.27
N ILE A 162 11.26 3.23 3.07
CA ILE A 162 9.90 3.14 3.63
C ILE A 162 9.00 3.98 2.76
N LEU A 163 8.13 3.33 2.00
CA LEU A 163 7.24 3.98 1.04
C LEU A 163 5.82 4.04 1.61
N ARG A 164 5.38 5.22 2.04
CA ARG A 164 4.03 5.48 2.55
C ARG A 164 3.11 5.79 1.38
N PHE A 165 2.40 4.77 0.92
CA PHE A 165 1.49 4.91 -0.22
C PHE A 165 0.24 5.70 0.16
N ALA A 166 -0.12 6.71 -0.62
CA ALA A 166 -1.46 7.25 -0.69
C ALA A 166 -2.43 6.17 -1.23
N PRO A 167 -3.76 6.35 -1.15
CA PRO A 167 -4.70 5.36 -1.64
C PRO A 167 -4.43 4.96 -3.09
N VAL A 168 -4.03 3.70 -3.28
CA VAL A 168 -3.57 3.19 -4.57
C VAL A 168 -4.74 2.94 -5.50
N TYR A 169 -4.58 3.30 -6.77
CA TYR A 169 -5.52 3.00 -7.85
C TYR A 169 -4.79 2.60 -9.15
N ALA A 170 -5.52 1.88 -9.99
CA ALA A 170 -5.16 1.58 -11.37
C ALA A 170 -6.45 1.44 -12.19
N PRO A 171 -6.42 1.43 -13.53
CA PRO A 171 -7.61 1.31 -14.37
C PRO A 171 -8.51 0.12 -14.02
N ASN A 172 -7.91 -0.98 -13.57
CA ASN A 172 -8.62 -2.20 -13.16
C ASN A 172 -8.65 -2.39 -11.63
N PHE A 173 -8.22 -1.40 -10.86
CA PHE A 173 -8.21 -1.43 -9.40
C PHE A 173 -8.71 -0.10 -8.83
N GLU A 174 -10.03 0.06 -8.83
CA GLU A 174 -10.72 1.29 -8.40
C GLU A 174 -11.29 1.22 -6.99
N LEU A 175 -10.91 0.19 -6.18
CA LEU A 175 -11.47 -0.03 -4.84
C LEU A 175 -11.41 1.24 -3.97
N ASN A 176 -10.28 1.95 -3.99
CA ASN A 176 -10.08 3.15 -3.19
C ASN A 176 -10.88 4.37 -3.72
N ILE A 177 -11.14 4.43 -5.03
CA ILE A 177 -12.01 5.44 -5.64
C ILE A 177 -13.46 5.11 -5.30
N ASN A 178 -13.88 3.86 -5.52
CA ASN A 178 -15.25 3.42 -5.25
C ASN A 178 -15.66 3.60 -3.77
N ARG A 179 -14.77 3.32 -2.81
CA ARG A 179 -15.01 3.56 -1.37
C ARG A 179 -15.29 5.02 -1.03
N ARG A 180 -14.83 5.97 -1.85
CA ARG A 180 -14.98 7.41 -1.66
C ARG A 180 -16.12 8.02 -2.45
N THR A 181 -16.64 7.31 -3.42
CA THR A 181 -17.65 7.81 -4.36
C THR A 181 -18.95 7.01 -4.34
N LYS A 182 -18.95 5.79 -3.78
CA LYS A 182 -20.12 4.90 -3.76
C LYS A 182 -20.52 4.49 -2.35
N PHE A 183 -21.85 4.43 -2.15
CA PHE A 183 -22.49 3.76 -1.02
C PHE A 183 -23.45 2.72 -1.61
N GLY A 184 -23.15 1.44 -1.43
CA GLY A 184 -23.80 0.38 -2.21
C GLY A 184 -23.58 0.62 -3.71
N ASN A 185 -24.68 0.60 -4.46
CA ASN A 185 -24.65 0.83 -5.91
C ASN A 185 -24.88 2.30 -6.32
N ARG A 186 -24.98 3.21 -5.36
CA ARG A 186 -25.27 4.63 -5.65
C ARG A 186 -24.04 5.50 -5.43
N PHE A 187 -23.78 6.41 -6.38
CA PHE A 187 -22.79 7.45 -6.20
C PHE A 187 -23.29 8.51 -5.22
N TYR A 188 -22.39 9.05 -4.41
CA TYR A 188 -22.70 10.14 -3.49
C TYR A 188 -21.64 11.23 -3.55
N ARG A 189 -21.99 12.43 -3.13
CA ARG A 189 -21.11 13.59 -3.05
C ARG A 189 -21.34 14.33 -1.73
N VAL A 190 -20.28 14.47 -0.94
CA VAL A 190 -20.33 15.21 0.33
C VAL A 190 -20.13 16.70 0.07
N GLY A 191 -21.08 17.51 0.48
CA GLY A 191 -21.08 18.96 0.25
C GLY A 191 -20.97 19.31 -1.24
N ARG A 192 -19.99 20.14 -1.59
CA ARG A 192 -19.72 20.53 -2.98
C ARG A 192 -18.80 19.54 -3.73
N GLY A 193 -18.26 18.53 -3.02
CA GLY A 193 -17.27 17.59 -3.59
C GLY A 193 -15.90 18.21 -3.84
N ASP A 194 -15.60 19.34 -3.21
CA ASP A 194 -14.40 20.16 -3.36
C ASP A 194 -13.25 19.77 -2.41
N GLY A 195 -13.51 18.91 -1.41
CA GLY A 195 -12.49 18.39 -0.51
C GLY A 195 -11.38 17.67 -1.29
N LYS A 196 -10.13 17.93 -0.91
CA LYS A 196 -8.94 17.43 -1.63
C LYS A 196 -8.33 16.22 -0.97
N LEU A 197 -7.77 15.35 -1.79
CA LEU A 197 -7.05 14.17 -1.35
C LEU A 197 -5.94 13.80 -2.35
N SER A 198 -4.88 13.21 -1.82
CA SER A 198 -3.86 12.57 -2.65
C SER A 198 -4.27 11.13 -2.98
N LEU A 199 -3.98 10.70 -4.21
CA LEU A 199 -4.05 9.31 -4.67
C LEU A 199 -2.68 8.87 -5.16
N CYS A 200 -2.51 7.58 -5.37
CA CYS A 200 -1.29 7.01 -5.90
C CYS A 200 -1.59 6.05 -7.06
N ASN A 201 -1.16 6.41 -8.27
CA ASN A 201 -1.24 5.51 -9.41
C ASN A 201 -0.25 4.35 -9.21
N LEU A 202 -0.70 3.12 -9.51
CA LEU A 202 0.11 1.91 -9.37
C LEU A 202 1.41 1.97 -10.20
N GLU A 203 1.39 2.61 -11.37
CA GLU A 203 2.58 2.82 -12.20
C GLU A 203 3.63 3.70 -11.53
N ASN A 204 3.22 4.73 -10.75
CA ASN A 204 4.13 5.56 -9.98
C ASN A 204 4.84 4.75 -8.89
N ILE A 205 4.17 3.77 -8.27
CA ILE A 205 4.80 2.82 -7.33
C ILE A 205 5.85 2.00 -8.05
N GLY A 206 5.52 1.45 -9.22
CA GLY A 206 6.45 0.68 -10.03
C GLY A 206 7.70 1.47 -10.42
N LEU A 207 7.53 2.73 -10.85
CA LEU A 207 8.65 3.63 -11.16
C LEU A 207 9.50 3.91 -9.92
N ALA A 208 8.89 4.23 -8.78
CA ALA A 208 9.63 4.52 -7.55
C ALA A 208 10.49 3.32 -7.14
N ILE A 209 9.92 2.11 -7.13
CA ILE A 209 10.64 0.89 -6.77
C ILE A 209 11.76 0.59 -7.78
N GLN A 210 11.50 0.71 -9.07
CA GLN A 210 12.52 0.52 -10.09
C GLN A 210 13.70 1.48 -9.90
N ARG A 211 13.43 2.76 -9.65
CA ARG A 211 14.49 3.78 -9.44
C ARG A 211 15.28 3.56 -8.14
N ILE A 212 14.65 3.00 -7.11
CA ILE A 212 15.34 2.57 -5.88
C ILE A 212 16.30 1.40 -6.21
N ILE A 213 15.84 0.42 -6.97
CA ILE A 213 16.68 -0.72 -7.40
C ILE A 213 17.89 -0.22 -8.22
N GLU A 214 17.72 0.79 -9.05
CA GLU A 214 18.72 1.43 -9.89
C GLU A 214 19.66 2.40 -9.13
N ASP A 215 19.59 2.48 -7.79
CA ASP A 215 20.38 3.39 -6.94
C ASP A 215 20.15 4.90 -7.22
N LYS A 216 18.97 5.27 -7.74
CA LYS A 216 18.63 6.67 -8.05
C LYS A 216 17.98 7.41 -6.89
N VAL A 217 17.56 6.72 -5.85
CA VAL A 217 16.87 7.29 -4.68
C VAL A 217 17.63 6.84 -3.43
N PRO A 218 18.07 7.74 -2.54
CA PRO A 218 18.72 7.36 -1.29
C PRO A 218 17.77 6.66 -0.32
N ALA A 219 18.30 5.88 0.63
CA ALA A 219 17.53 5.26 1.69
C ALA A 219 16.80 6.32 2.52
N GLY A 220 15.56 6.01 2.94
CA GLY A 220 14.75 6.96 3.71
C GLY A 220 13.26 6.68 3.68
N ILE A 221 12.50 7.61 4.25
CA ILE A 221 11.04 7.57 4.28
C ILE A 221 10.49 8.51 3.19
N TYR A 222 9.50 8.04 2.43
CA TYR A 222 8.90 8.78 1.33
C TYR A 222 7.39 8.60 1.29
N ASN A 223 6.65 9.69 1.17
CA ASN A 223 5.26 9.66 0.71
C ASN A 223 5.26 9.37 -0.79
N ILE A 224 4.39 8.48 -1.23
CA ILE A 224 4.21 8.16 -2.65
C ILE A 224 2.78 8.49 -3.03
N SER A 225 2.65 9.54 -3.83
CA SER A 225 1.39 10.03 -4.38
C SER A 225 1.59 10.54 -5.80
N ASP A 226 0.51 10.77 -6.52
CA ASP A 226 0.55 11.43 -7.81
C ASP A 226 1.02 12.87 -7.70
N ALA A 227 1.40 13.47 -8.83
CA ALA A 227 1.93 14.83 -8.89
C ALA A 227 0.90 15.90 -8.57
N LYS A 228 -0.40 15.55 -8.56
CA LYS A 228 -1.48 16.49 -8.22
C LYS A 228 -2.44 15.86 -7.20
N ASP A 229 -3.10 16.72 -6.44
CA ASP A 229 -4.20 16.34 -5.58
C ASP A 229 -5.52 16.39 -6.34
N TYR A 230 -6.46 15.57 -5.90
CA TYR A 230 -7.76 15.40 -6.54
C TYR A 230 -8.88 15.86 -5.62
N SER A 231 -9.93 16.43 -6.19
CA SER A 231 -11.19 16.63 -5.50
C SER A 231 -12.07 15.37 -5.59
N TYR A 232 -13.09 15.28 -4.74
CA TYR A 232 -14.09 14.22 -4.88
C TYR A 232 -14.86 14.33 -6.22
N ASN A 233 -14.99 15.53 -6.77
CA ASN A 233 -15.58 15.74 -8.10
C ASN A 233 -14.69 15.11 -9.21
N ASP A 234 -13.35 15.19 -9.08
CA ASP A 234 -12.44 14.53 -10.02
C ASP A 234 -12.61 13.02 -10.00
N LEU A 235 -12.81 12.44 -8.80
CA LEU A 235 -13.06 11.01 -8.67
C LEU A 235 -14.41 10.61 -9.30
N LEU A 236 -15.46 11.39 -9.07
CA LEU A 236 -16.79 11.16 -9.64
C LEU A 236 -16.76 11.27 -11.17
N ASN A 237 -16.02 12.22 -11.71
CA ASN A 237 -15.82 12.38 -13.15
C ASN A 237 -15.04 11.19 -13.74
N TYR A 238 -14.00 10.73 -13.06
CA TYR A 238 -13.21 9.56 -13.48
C TYR A 238 -14.06 8.28 -13.60
N VAL A 239 -14.99 8.04 -12.66
CA VAL A 239 -15.91 6.89 -12.72
C VAL A 239 -17.17 7.15 -13.56
N ASN A 240 -17.24 8.27 -14.27
CA ASN A 240 -18.39 8.67 -15.10
C ASN A 240 -19.73 8.65 -14.35
N ALA A 241 -19.75 9.18 -13.13
CA ALA A 241 -20.95 9.24 -12.30
C ALA A 241 -21.98 10.22 -12.88
N LYS A 242 -22.98 9.69 -13.59
CA LYS A 242 -24.04 10.51 -14.22
C LYS A 242 -24.96 11.20 -13.21
N TRP A 243 -25.16 10.59 -12.04
CA TRP A 243 -25.99 11.11 -10.97
C TRP A 243 -25.35 10.83 -9.62
N THR A 244 -25.46 11.79 -8.68
CA THR A 244 -24.88 11.66 -7.34
C THR A 244 -25.88 12.09 -6.29
N LEU A 245 -26.03 11.29 -5.22
CA LEU A 245 -26.79 11.66 -4.04
C LEU A 245 -26.05 12.77 -3.26
N PRO A 246 -26.64 13.97 -3.08
CA PRO A 246 -26.01 15.00 -2.28
C PRO A 246 -26.08 14.65 -0.79
N VAL A 247 -24.94 14.63 -0.12
CA VAL A 247 -24.84 14.38 1.34
C VAL A 247 -24.33 15.66 2.01
N PRO A 248 -25.15 16.32 2.85
CA PRO A 248 -24.73 17.52 3.57
C PRO A 248 -23.52 17.25 4.49
N ARG A 249 -22.52 18.16 4.50
CA ARG A 249 -21.32 18.03 5.34
C ARG A 249 -21.63 17.88 6.84
N PHE A 250 -22.71 18.53 7.32
CA PHE A 250 -23.08 18.43 8.74
C PHE A 250 -23.51 17.01 9.17
N LEU A 251 -24.13 16.22 8.27
CA LEU A 251 -24.48 14.83 8.56
C LEU A 251 -23.21 13.98 8.74
N VAL A 252 -22.21 14.16 7.89
CA VAL A 252 -20.92 13.44 8.00
C VAL A 252 -20.16 13.87 9.26
N LYS A 253 -20.22 15.17 9.62
CA LYS A 253 -19.66 15.65 10.90
C LYS A 253 -20.41 15.05 12.11
N GLY A 254 -21.73 14.88 12.02
CA GLY A 254 -22.52 14.18 13.02
C GLY A 254 -22.09 12.72 13.20
N LEU A 255 -21.87 11.99 12.09
CA LEU A 255 -21.35 10.63 12.12
C LEU A 255 -19.95 10.54 12.77
N TYR A 256 -19.09 11.55 12.57
CA TYR A 256 -17.78 11.62 13.26
C TYR A 256 -17.96 11.74 14.77
N ILE A 257 -18.89 12.61 15.23
CA ILE A 257 -19.15 12.80 16.67
C ILE A 257 -19.73 11.50 17.28
N ILE A 258 -20.70 10.87 16.60
CA ILE A 258 -21.25 9.58 17.02
C ILE A 258 -20.16 8.52 17.10
N GLY A 259 -19.31 8.42 16.09
CA GLY A 259 -18.18 7.50 16.08
C GLY A 259 -17.21 7.74 17.25
N LYS A 260 -16.99 9.01 17.63
CA LYS A 260 -16.18 9.38 18.80
C LYS A 260 -16.85 8.94 20.11
N MET A 261 -18.15 9.18 20.27
CA MET A 261 -18.92 8.80 21.47
C MET A 261 -19.01 7.28 21.65
N MET A 262 -19.21 6.54 20.55
CA MET A 262 -19.31 5.08 20.56
C MET A 262 -17.95 4.37 20.55
N ASN A 263 -16.84 5.11 20.58
CA ASN A 263 -15.47 4.60 20.40
C ASN A 263 -15.32 3.73 19.11
N ASN A 264 -16.11 4.05 18.08
CA ASN A 264 -16.08 3.33 16.82
C ASN A 264 -15.04 3.95 15.87
N ILE A 265 -13.85 3.33 15.83
CA ILE A 265 -12.70 3.78 15.03
C ILE A 265 -13.07 3.85 13.54
N PHE A 266 -13.75 2.84 13.02
CA PHE A 266 -14.12 2.76 11.60
C PHE A 266 -15.03 3.93 11.17
N LEU A 267 -16.06 4.23 11.96
CA LEU A 267 -16.98 5.33 11.67
C LEU A 267 -16.27 6.68 11.73
N LYS A 268 -15.42 6.86 12.76
CA LYS A 268 -14.63 8.07 12.95
C LYS A 268 -13.65 8.33 11.80
N GLU A 269 -12.84 7.32 11.41
CA GLU A 269 -11.88 7.44 10.31
C GLU A 269 -12.57 7.74 8.97
N ASN A 270 -13.63 7.01 8.63
CA ASN A 270 -14.31 7.22 7.37
C ASN A 270 -15.00 8.59 7.30
N ALA A 271 -15.61 9.03 8.40
CA ALA A 271 -16.26 10.34 8.43
C ALA A 271 -15.25 11.49 8.31
N ILE A 272 -14.11 11.43 9.01
CA ILE A 272 -13.11 12.51 8.94
C ILE A 272 -12.48 12.60 7.54
N LYS A 273 -12.20 11.46 6.89
CA LYS A 273 -11.67 11.40 5.53
C LYS A 273 -12.57 12.08 4.49
N LEU A 274 -13.87 12.14 4.74
CA LEU A 274 -14.85 12.75 3.83
C LEU A 274 -15.05 14.25 4.03
N VAL A 275 -14.63 14.81 5.18
CA VAL A 275 -14.87 16.23 5.52
C VAL A 275 -13.60 17.06 5.68
N SER A 276 -12.42 16.44 5.70
CA SER A 276 -11.12 17.09 5.77
C SER A 276 -10.32 16.83 4.49
N ASP A 277 -9.47 17.77 4.14
CA ASP A 277 -8.48 17.54 3.10
C ASP A 277 -7.42 16.55 3.62
N ASN A 278 -6.94 15.70 2.72
CA ASN A 278 -5.99 14.63 3.05
C ASN A 278 -4.89 14.61 1.98
N ILE A 279 -3.93 15.51 2.14
CA ILE A 279 -2.86 15.77 1.18
C ILE A 279 -1.55 15.22 1.71
N PHE A 280 -0.91 14.37 0.91
CA PHE A 280 0.34 13.70 1.22
C PHE A 280 1.34 13.91 0.08
N PRO A 281 2.04 15.07 0.05
CA PRO A 281 2.94 15.42 -1.05
C PRO A 281 4.06 14.40 -1.22
N SER A 282 4.39 14.10 -2.46
CA SER A 282 5.53 13.24 -2.83
C SER A 282 6.77 14.05 -3.24
N ASP A 283 6.85 15.31 -2.84
CA ASP A 283 7.92 16.23 -3.26
C ASP A 283 9.31 15.74 -2.86
N LYS A 284 9.42 15.03 -1.75
CA LYS A 284 10.70 14.51 -1.29
C LYS A 284 11.30 13.49 -2.25
N ILE A 285 10.53 12.50 -2.72
CA ILE A 285 11.02 11.51 -3.68
C ILE A 285 11.13 12.12 -5.07
N ARG A 286 10.29 13.09 -5.42
CA ARG A 286 10.29 13.77 -6.73
C ARG A 286 11.53 14.63 -6.97
N LYS A 287 12.34 14.89 -5.96
CA LYS A 287 13.68 15.45 -6.14
C LYS A 287 14.63 14.51 -6.90
N TYR A 288 14.33 13.22 -6.91
CA TYR A 288 15.18 12.18 -7.50
C TYR A 288 14.57 11.52 -8.74
N ILE A 289 13.22 11.50 -8.83
CA ILE A 289 12.49 10.78 -9.87
C ILE A 289 11.22 11.54 -10.28
N GLU A 290 10.76 11.31 -11.50
CA GLU A 290 9.44 11.76 -11.94
C GLU A 290 8.38 10.71 -11.63
N LEU A 291 7.19 11.16 -11.19
CA LEU A 291 5.99 10.35 -11.00
C LEU A 291 4.88 10.90 -11.94
N PRO A 292 4.92 10.55 -13.24
CA PRO A 292 4.14 11.25 -14.27
C PRO A 292 2.69 10.77 -14.37
N TYR A 293 2.34 9.63 -13.78
CA TYR A 293 1.00 9.07 -13.92
C TYR A 293 0.02 9.79 -13.00
N THR A 294 -1.13 10.16 -13.56
CA THR A 294 -2.21 10.86 -12.86
C THR A 294 -3.55 10.22 -13.20
N LEU A 295 -4.61 10.60 -12.49
CA LEU A 295 -5.96 10.10 -12.71
C LEU A 295 -6.46 10.37 -14.15
N ASP A 296 -5.95 11.43 -14.80
CA ASP A 296 -6.33 11.82 -16.16
C ASP A 296 -5.62 11.01 -17.26
N ARG A 297 -4.51 10.34 -16.92
CA ARG A 297 -3.78 9.47 -17.84
C ARG A 297 -4.23 8.03 -17.63
N LYS A 298 -4.99 7.48 -18.56
CA LYS A 298 -5.33 6.06 -18.59
C LYS A 298 -4.04 5.27 -18.80
N SER A 299 -3.56 4.58 -17.77
CA SER A 299 -2.46 3.63 -17.93
C SER A 299 -2.96 2.46 -18.77
N THR A 300 -2.26 2.17 -19.87
CA THR A 300 -2.62 1.10 -20.82
C THR A 300 -2.11 -0.26 -20.32
N ASN A 301 -2.51 -0.70 -19.13
CA ASN A 301 -2.11 -2.00 -18.62
C ASN A 301 -3.07 -3.10 -19.10
N LYS A 302 -2.75 -3.70 -20.27
CA LYS A 302 -3.44 -4.89 -20.80
C LYS A 302 -3.20 -6.15 -19.92
N SER A 303 -2.19 -6.15 -19.07
CA SER A 303 -1.72 -7.30 -18.31
C SER A 303 -2.62 -7.64 -17.11
N LEU A 304 -3.14 -6.64 -16.40
CA LEU A 304 -4.07 -6.87 -15.29
C LEU A 304 -5.43 -7.49 -15.71
N GLN A 305 -5.80 -7.41 -16.99
CA GLN A 305 -6.99 -8.10 -17.51
C GLN A 305 -6.83 -9.63 -17.54
N LYS A 306 -5.64 -10.12 -17.86
CA LYS A 306 -5.37 -11.57 -17.89
C LYS A 306 -5.40 -12.22 -16.51
N GLN A 307 -4.99 -11.51 -15.46
CA GLN A 307 -4.94 -12.06 -14.10
C GLN A 307 -6.31 -12.17 -13.42
N LYS A 308 -7.26 -11.30 -13.72
CA LYS A 308 -8.64 -11.42 -13.20
C LYS A 308 -9.34 -12.70 -13.68
N CYS A 309 -9.08 -13.16 -14.89
CA CYS A 309 -9.65 -14.42 -15.39
C CYS A 309 -9.15 -15.65 -14.60
N ILE A 310 -7.90 -15.62 -14.10
CA ILE A 310 -7.31 -16.77 -13.38
C ILE A 310 -7.79 -16.84 -11.94
N ILE A 311 -8.06 -15.69 -11.30
CA ILE A 311 -8.49 -15.63 -9.90
C ILE A 311 -10.02 -15.84 -9.77
N SER A 312 -10.83 -15.33 -10.71
CA SER A 312 -12.29 -15.51 -10.70
C SER A 312 -12.73 -16.94 -10.97
N GLU A 313 -12.00 -17.70 -11.77
CA GLU A 313 -12.30 -19.13 -12.03
C GLU A 313 -11.99 -20.05 -10.84
N GLN A 314 -11.20 -19.58 -9.86
CA GLN A 314 -10.87 -20.37 -8.65
C GLN A 314 -11.79 -20.06 -7.46
N ASP A 315 -12.45 -18.92 -7.43
CA ASP A 315 -13.41 -18.55 -6.37
C ASP A 315 -14.84 -19.05 -6.65
N GLU A 316 -15.16 -19.39 -7.89
CA GLU A 316 -16.44 -20.02 -8.26
C GLU A 316 -16.45 -21.56 -8.08
N GLN A 317 -15.30 -22.19 -7.76
CA GLN A 317 -15.17 -23.64 -7.53
C GLN A 317 -14.98 -24.01 -6.05
N LYS A 318 -15.22 -23.10 -5.12
CA LYS A 318 -15.28 -23.33 -3.67
C LYS A 318 -16.59 -22.77 -3.13
#